data_467a2611c37a0d4af5117c6a20c2200c
#
_entry.id   467a2611c37a0d4af5117c6a20c2200c
#
_cell.length_a   1.000
_cell.length_b   1.000
_cell.length_c   1.000
_cell.angle_alpha   90.00
_cell.angle_beta   90.00
_cell.angle_gamma   90.00
#
_symmetry.space_group_name_H-M   'P 1'
#
loop_
_entity.id
_entity.type
_entity.pdbx_description
1 polymer ?
#
loop_
_entity_poly.entity_id
_entity_poly.type
_entity_poly.pdbx_seq_one_letter_code
_entity_poly.pdbx_strand_id
1 'polypeptide(L)'
;KVFTCPDRKNLEEVLDKVYASGYPDTMIIQDFIPGDDSYMRVLTNYSDRNGKVKLMCMGHVLLEEHTPHGIGNHAVILNEPCGPIAEKIKAFLEDIGYVGFSNFDIKYDQRDGKYKVFEINCRQGRSNYYVTGAGYNIAKLLVEDRVEGKELPFVLADNPSLWRVVPRKVAFEYIVSDYHQEMKQLMQQGREVRPLFYD
;
A
#
# COMPACT_ATOMS: atom_id res chain seq x y z
N LYS A 1 14.43 11.11 -1.30
CA LYS A 1 13.60 12.02 -2.14
C LYS A 1 13.30 11.34 -3.46
N VAL A 2 12.12 11.60 -4.02
CA VAL A 2 11.71 11.17 -5.35
C VAL A 2 11.74 12.38 -6.27
N PHE A 3 12.21 12.18 -7.51
CA PHE A 3 12.24 13.19 -8.55
C PHE A 3 11.48 12.65 -9.77
N THR A 4 10.59 13.45 -10.32
CA THR A 4 9.93 13.14 -11.59
C THR A 4 10.66 13.88 -12.69
N CYS A 5 11.20 13.14 -13.64
CA CYS A 5 11.98 13.69 -14.76
C CYS A 5 11.19 13.47 -16.06
N PRO A 6 10.67 14.53 -16.69
CA PRO A 6 9.86 14.41 -17.90
C PRO A 6 10.65 13.99 -19.13
N ASP A 7 11.96 14.24 -19.13
CA ASP A 7 12.85 13.93 -20.22
C ASP A 7 14.28 13.61 -19.73
N ARG A 8 15.12 13.18 -20.67
CA ARG A 8 16.51 12.81 -20.41
C ARG A 8 17.35 13.98 -19.88
N LYS A 9 17.14 15.18 -20.37
CA LYS A 9 17.89 16.37 -19.94
C LYS A 9 17.63 16.67 -18.46
N ASN A 10 16.35 16.67 -18.04
CA ASN A 10 15.96 16.83 -16.65
C ASN A 10 16.54 15.74 -15.76
N LEU A 11 16.57 14.49 -16.25
CA LEU A 11 17.17 13.38 -15.52
C LEU A 11 18.67 13.61 -15.28
N GLU A 12 19.42 14.00 -16.31
CA GLU A 12 20.85 14.28 -16.21
C GLU A 12 21.12 15.43 -15.23
N GLU A 13 20.36 16.53 -15.31
CA GLU A 13 20.46 17.66 -14.38
C GLU A 13 20.19 17.25 -12.92
N VAL A 14 19.20 16.37 -12.67
CA VAL A 14 18.90 15.84 -11.33
C VAL A 14 20.03 14.97 -10.82
N LEU A 15 20.55 14.06 -11.65
CA LEU A 15 21.66 13.18 -11.28
C LEU A 15 22.92 13.99 -10.93
N ASP A 16 23.28 14.96 -11.76
CA ASP A 16 24.42 15.85 -11.51
C ASP A 16 24.27 16.58 -10.18
N LYS A 17 23.09 17.14 -9.90
CA LYS A 17 22.79 17.83 -8.66
C LYS A 17 22.89 16.91 -7.45
N VAL A 18 22.37 15.69 -7.54
CA VAL A 18 22.40 14.72 -6.43
C VAL A 18 23.83 14.29 -6.13
N TYR A 19 24.60 13.89 -7.15
CA TYR A 19 25.99 13.47 -6.95
C TYR A 19 26.92 14.62 -6.54
N ALA A 20 26.70 15.83 -7.05
CA ALA A 20 27.42 17.03 -6.61
C ALA A 20 27.18 17.36 -5.12
N SER A 21 26.06 16.91 -4.54
CA SER A 21 25.79 17.05 -3.09
C SER A 21 26.52 16.05 -2.20
N GLY A 22 27.34 15.17 -2.79
CA GLY A 22 28.10 14.15 -2.07
C GLY A 22 27.29 12.89 -1.75
N TYR A 23 26.16 12.62 -2.46
CA TYR A 23 25.40 11.39 -2.28
C TYR A 23 26.23 10.17 -2.71
N PRO A 24 26.50 9.21 -1.78
CA PRO A 24 27.47 8.16 -2.04
C PRO A 24 26.88 6.89 -2.67
N ASP A 25 25.53 6.77 -2.72
CA ASP A 25 24.86 5.54 -3.10
C ASP A 25 24.35 5.56 -4.54
N THR A 26 23.82 4.42 -4.97
CA THR A 26 23.20 4.24 -6.28
C THR A 26 21.80 4.86 -6.33
N MET A 27 21.46 5.51 -7.43
CA MET A 27 20.10 5.99 -7.71
C MET A 27 19.31 4.94 -8.49
N ILE A 28 18.05 4.78 -8.14
CA ILE A 28 17.10 3.96 -8.91
C ILE A 28 16.38 4.86 -9.90
N ILE A 29 16.46 4.49 -11.18
CA ILE A 29 15.73 5.14 -12.28
C ILE A 29 14.71 4.13 -12.79
N GLN A 30 13.43 4.50 -12.79
CA GLN A 30 12.35 3.62 -13.24
C GLN A 30 11.34 4.37 -14.10
N ASP A 31 10.60 3.63 -14.92
CA ASP A 31 9.50 4.20 -15.72
C ASP A 31 8.42 4.77 -14.80
N PHE A 32 7.94 5.96 -15.14
CA PHE A 32 6.85 6.61 -14.42
C PHE A 32 5.51 6.03 -14.88
N ILE A 33 4.76 5.45 -13.96
CA ILE A 33 3.40 4.98 -14.21
C ILE A 33 2.45 6.15 -14.01
N PRO A 34 1.77 6.64 -15.08
CA PRO A 34 0.87 7.78 -14.98
C PRO A 34 -0.37 7.49 -14.15
N GLY A 35 -1.10 8.54 -13.78
CA GLY A 35 -2.30 8.49 -12.95
C GLY A 35 -2.09 9.13 -11.59
N ASP A 36 -3.18 9.60 -10.98
CA ASP A 36 -3.21 10.18 -9.64
C ASP A 36 -3.19 9.11 -8.53
N ASP A 37 -3.45 9.51 -7.29
CA ASP A 37 -3.43 8.63 -6.12
C ASP A 37 -4.44 7.48 -6.26
N SER A 38 -5.58 7.69 -6.92
CA SER A 38 -6.61 6.67 -7.09
C SER A 38 -6.21 5.47 -7.95
N TYR A 39 -5.07 5.57 -8.67
CA TYR A 39 -4.46 4.45 -9.40
C TYR A 39 -3.57 3.58 -8.51
N MET A 40 -3.26 4.04 -7.30
CA MET A 40 -2.40 3.35 -6.37
C MET A 40 -3.14 2.23 -5.62
N ARG A 41 -2.41 1.15 -5.38
CA ARG A 41 -2.82 0.03 -4.53
C ARG A 41 -1.68 -0.33 -3.59
N VAL A 42 -2.04 -0.79 -2.41
CA VAL A 42 -1.11 -1.41 -1.48
C VAL A 42 -1.59 -2.83 -1.19
N LEU A 43 -0.72 -3.82 -1.29
CA LEU A 43 -1.03 -5.18 -0.92
C LEU A 43 -0.18 -5.59 0.28
N THR A 44 -0.82 -5.72 1.43
CA THR A 44 -0.18 -6.22 2.65
C THR A 44 -0.32 -7.72 2.73
N ASN A 45 0.80 -8.40 3.01
CA ASN A 45 0.83 -9.85 3.12
C ASN A 45 1.51 -10.28 4.41
N TYR A 46 1.16 -11.49 4.88
CA TYR A 46 1.87 -12.21 5.91
C TYR A 46 2.17 -13.64 5.45
N SER A 47 3.45 -14.01 5.47
CA SER A 47 3.92 -15.39 5.24
C SER A 47 4.35 -15.99 6.57
N ASP A 48 3.89 -17.22 6.84
CA ASP A 48 4.21 -17.92 8.08
C ASP A 48 5.67 -18.38 8.16
N ARG A 49 6.04 -19.01 9.28
CA ARG A 49 7.36 -19.58 9.52
C ARG A 49 7.82 -20.61 8.50
N ASN A 50 6.90 -21.17 7.73
CA ASN A 50 7.17 -22.16 6.69
C ASN A 50 7.21 -21.55 5.27
N GLY A 51 7.18 -20.21 5.15
CA GLY A 51 7.17 -19.50 3.88
C GLY A 51 5.84 -19.61 3.11
N LYS A 52 4.73 -19.92 3.81
CA LYS A 52 3.41 -19.98 3.21
C LYS A 52 2.64 -18.70 3.48
N VAL A 53 2.11 -18.09 2.44
CA VAL A 53 1.28 -16.89 2.58
C VAL A 53 -0.02 -17.24 3.30
N LYS A 54 -0.31 -16.54 4.39
CA LYS A 54 -1.48 -16.78 5.26
C LYS A 54 -2.48 -15.63 5.25
N LEU A 55 -2.03 -14.43 4.93
CA LEU A 55 -2.91 -13.28 4.80
C LEU A 55 -2.51 -12.45 3.58
N MET A 56 -3.50 -12.01 2.84
CA MET A 56 -3.38 -10.97 1.83
C MET A 56 -4.52 -9.98 1.98
N CYS A 57 -4.21 -8.69 1.90
CA CYS A 57 -5.18 -7.62 2.03
C CYS A 57 -4.84 -6.52 1.02
N MET A 58 -5.76 -6.24 0.10
CA MET A 58 -5.62 -5.19 -0.90
C MET A 58 -6.27 -3.90 -0.39
N GLY A 59 -5.52 -2.82 -0.45
CA GLY A 59 -6.01 -1.48 -0.20
C GLY A 59 -5.95 -0.63 -1.46
N HIS A 60 -7.06 -0.01 -1.80
CA HIS A 60 -7.15 1.02 -2.82
C HIS A 60 -6.80 2.37 -2.18
N VAL A 61 -5.70 2.95 -2.57
CA VAL A 61 -5.28 4.26 -2.07
C VAL A 61 -6.11 5.34 -2.76
N LEU A 62 -6.82 6.14 -1.99
CA LEU A 62 -7.62 7.26 -2.51
C LEU A 62 -6.93 8.60 -2.33
N LEU A 63 -6.01 8.69 -1.39
CA LEU A 63 -5.25 9.90 -1.09
C LEU A 63 -3.90 9.53 -0.49
N GLU A 64 -2.85 10.17 -0.96
CA GLU A 64 -1.50 10.14 -0.39
C GLU A 64 -1.17 11.45 0.33
N GLU A 65 -0.09 11.47 1.11
CA GLU A 65 0.44 12.69 1.69
C GLU A 65 1.30 13.43 0.65
N HIS A 66 0.90 14.64 0.29
CA HIS A 66 1.61 15.48 -0.68
C HIS A 66 2.60 16.46 -0.05
N THR A 67 2.84 16.36 1.27
CA THR A 67 3.86 17.19 1.92
C THR A 67 5.26 16.71 1.59
N PRO A 68 6.30 17.59 1.56
CA PRO A 68 7.66 17.20 1.18
C PRO A 68 8.26 16.06 2.00
N HIS A 69 7.78 15.87 3.23
CA HIS A 69 8.22 14.79 4.14
C HIS A 69 7.27 13.60 4.15
N GLY A 70 6.08 13.74 3.59
CA GLY A 70 5.02 12.73 3.59
C GLY A 70 4.84 11.98 2.28
N ILE A 71 5.46 12.43 1.20
CA ILE A 71 5.34 11.80 -0.13
C ILE A 71 5.64 10.29 -0.04
N GLY A 72 4.71 9.49 -0.59
CA GLY A 72 4.76 8.03 -0.54
C GLY A 72 4.08 7.41 0.69
N ASN A 73 3.48 8.23 1.58
CA ASN A 73 2.63 7.72 2.65
C ASN A 73 1.16 7.80 2.25
N HIS A 74 0.43 6.73 2.47
CA HIS A 74 -1.02 6.73 2.25
C HIS A 74 -1.74 7.49 3.36
N ALA A 75 -2.76 8.26 2.98
CA ALA A 75 -3.60 9.05 3.90
C ALA A 75 -5.03 8.51 3.99
N VAL A 76 -5.57 7.95 2.90
CA VAL A 76 -6.88 7.31 2.86
C VAL A 76 -6.82 6.03 2.02
N ILE A 77 -7.33 4.93 2.56
CA ILE A 77 -7.38 3.62 1.91
C ILE A 77 -8.78 3.03 2.03
N LEU A 78 -9.32 2.54 0.92
CA LEU A 78 -10.47 1.64 0.89
C LEU A 78 -9.96 0.20 0.77
N ASN A 79 -10.49 -0.72 1.57
CA ASN A 79 -10.30 -2.14 1.32
C ASN A 79 -11.09 -2.56 0.08
N GLU A 80 -10.43 -3.30 -0.80
CA GLU A 80 -11.07 -3.89 -1.98
C GLU A 80 -10.69 -5.37 -2.13
N PRO A 81 -11.47 -6.16 -2.89
CA PRO A 81 -11.12 -7.54 -3.18
C PRO A 81 -9.76 -7.64 -3.89
N CYS A 82 -8.96 -8.61 -3.48
CA CYS A 82 -7.70 -8.92 -4.13
C CYS A 82 -7.96 -9.42 -5.55
N GLY A 83 -7.45 -8.70 -6.55
CA GLY A 83 -7.53 -9.12 -7.95
C GLY A 83 -6.49 -10.20 -8.33
N PRO A 84 -6.40 -10.57 -9.61
CA PRO A 84 -5.47 -11.61 -10.10
C PRO A 84 -3.99 -11.36 -9.81
N ILE A 85 -3.61 -10.13 -9.52
CA ILE A 85 -2.23 -9.78 -9.13
C ILE A 85 -1.85 -10.40 -7.78
N ALA A 86 -2.80 -10.58 -6.87
CA ALA A 86 -2.54 -11.19 -5.57
C ALA A 86 -2.08 -12.65 -5.70
N GLU A 87 -2.65 -13.42 -6.62
CA GLU A 87 -2.23 -14.80 -6.87
C GLU A 87 -0.79 -14.87 -7.37
N LYS A 88 -0.39 -13.94 -8.23
CA LYS A 88 1.00 -13.85 -8.73
C LYS A 88 1.97 -13.49 -7.62
N ILE A 89 1.59 -12.53 -6.76
CA ILE A 89 2.41 -12.11 -5.63
C ILE A 89 2.50 -13.24 -4.59
N LYS A 90 1.39 -13.96 -4.33
CA LYS A 90 1.41 -15.15 -3.47
C LYS A 90 2.38 -16.20 -3.98
N ALA A 91 2.27 -16.55 -5.26
CA ALA A 91 3.16 -17.53 -5.89
C ALA A 91 4.63 -17.09 -5.80
N PHE A 92 4.93 -15.82 -6.08
CA PHE A 92 6.26 -15.24 -5.96
C PHE A 92 6.81 -15.34 -4.52
N LEU A 93 6.04 -14.95 -3.52
CA LEU A 93 6.47 -14.99 -2.11
C LEU A 93 6.73 -16.42 -1.64
N GLU A 94 5.90 -17.37 -2.05
CA GLU A 94 6.06 -18.78 -1.70
C GLU A 94 7.23 -19.45 -2.44
N ASP A 95 7.49 -19.06 -3.70
CA ASP A 95 8.61 -19.57 -4.50
C ASP A 95 9.97 -19.16 -3.90
N ILE A 96 10.08 -17.91 -3.46
CA ILE A 96 11.30 -17.42 -2.79
C ILE A 96 11.40 -17.83 -1.31
N GLY A 97 10.39 -18.51 -0.76
CA GLY A 97 10.35 -18.88 0.65
C GLY A 97 10.30 -17.70 1.60
N TYR A 98 9.64 -16.59 1.20
CA TYR A 98 9.57 -15.39 2.02
C TYR A 98 8.83 -15.63 3.34
N VAL A 99 9.33 -15.05 4.42
CA VAL A 99 8.80 -15.22 5.79
C VAL A 99 8.59 -13.87 6.46
N GLY A 100 7.39 -13.64 6.98
CA GLY A 100 7.04 -12.40 7.69
C GLY A 100 6.13 -11.49 6.89
N PHE A 101 6.11 -10.20 7.27
CA PHE A 101 5.30 -9.19 6.61
C PHE A 101 5.97 -8.64 5.37
N SER A 102 5.17 -8.43 4.33
CA SER A 102 5.57 -7.68 3.14
C SER A 102 4.46 -6.74 2.69
N ASN A 103 4.86 -5.59 2.12
CA ASN A 103 3.94 -4.68 1.42
C ASN A 103 4.44 -4.49 0.00
N PHE A 104 3.51 -4.57 -0.93
CA PHE A 104 3.75 -4.27 -2.34
C PHE A 104 3.03 -2.98 -2.69
N ASP A 105 3.78 -2.00 -3.17
CA ASP A 105 3.20 -0.80 -3.74
C ASP A 105 2.98 -1.04 -5.23
N ILE A 106 1.72 -0.88 -5.64
CA ILE A 106 1.21 -1.29 -6.93
C ILE A 106 0.50 -0.10 -7.57
N LYS A 107 0.67 0.11 -8.86
CA LYS A 107 -0.08 1.11 -9.59
C LYS A 107 -0.76 0.50 -10.81
N TYR A 108 -2.01 0.90 -11.04
CA TYR A 108 -2.73 0.56 -12.26
C TYR A 108 -2.23 1.43 -13.40
N ASP A 109 -1.73 0.81 -14.47
CA ASP A 109 -1.25 1.50 -15.65
C ASP A 109 -2.33 1.50 -16.74
N GLN A 110 -2.94 2.64 -16.96
CA GLN A 110 -3.97 2.81 -17.99
C GLN A 110 -3.48 2.56 -19.41
N ARG A 111 -2.17 2.65 -19.65
CA ARG A 111 -1.58 2.47 -20.98
C ARG A 111 -1.75 1.05 -21.49
N ASP A 112 -1.75 0.06 -20.59
CA ASP A 112 -1.87 -1.36 -20.94
C ASP A 112 -2.92 -2.12 -20.11
N GLY A 113 -3.62 -1.43 -19.21
CA GLY A 113 -4.69 -2.01 -18.40
C GLY A 113 -4.19 -2.98 -17.31
N LYS A 114 -2.93 -2.83 -16.86
CA LYS A 114 -2.32 -3.77 -15.91
C LYS A 114 -1.92 -3.11 -14.60
N TYR A 115 -1.97 -3.89 -13.54
CA TYR A 115 -1.33 -3.55 -12.28
C TYR A 115 0.17 -3.85 -12.35
N LYS A 116 0.99 -2.90 -11.94
CA LYS A 116 2.45 -3.00 -11.91
C LYS A 116 2.95 -2.78 -10.49
N VAL A 117 3.75 -3.72 -10.01
CA VAL A 117 4.50 -3.57 -8.76
C VAL A 117 5.71 -2.70 -9.03
N PHE A 118 5.93 -1.67 -8.21
CA PHE A 118 7.11 -0.80 -8.34
C PHE A 118 7.94 -0.72 -7.05
N GLU A 119 7.39 -1.17 -5.91
CA GLU A 119 8.14 -1.25 -4.66
C GLU A 119 7.71 -2.48 -3.84
N ILE A 120 8.69 -3.13 -3.18
CA ILE A 120 8.46 -4.23 -2.24
C ILE A 120 9.13 -3.85 -0.92
N ASN A 121 8.32 -3.71 0.12
CA ASN A 121 8.77 -3.43 1.46
C ASN A 121 8.75 -4.72 2.31
N CYS A 122 9.93 -5.19 2.72
CA CYS A 122 10.09 -6.42 3.52
C CYS A 122 9.80 -6.19 5.02
N ARG A 123 8.74 -5.48 5.33
CA ARG A 123 8.30 -5.08 6.67
C ARG A 123 6.84 -4.66 6.67
N GLN A 124 6.29 -4.43 7.86
CA GLN A 124 5.00 -3.74 7.98
C GLN A 124 5.10 -2.31 7.45
N GLY A 125 4.09 -1.90 6.69
CA GLY A 125 3.91 -0.54 6.25
C GLY A 125 3.28 0.34 7.34
N ARG A 126 3.45 1.66 7.22
CA ARG A 126 2.85 2.64 8.12
C ARG A 126 1.31 2.55 8.15
N SER A 127 0.71 2.23 7.02
CA SER A 127 -0.75 2.16 6.84
C SER A 127 -1.37 0.81 7.21
N ASN A 128 -0.59 -0.20 7.61
CA ASN A 128 -1.07 -1.59 7.75
C ASN A 128 -2.24 -1.78 8.73
N TYR A 129 -2.60 -0.75 9.52
CA TYR A 129 -3.79 -0.79 10.35
C TYR A 129 -5.10 -0.89 9.54
N TYR A 130 -5.07 -0.59 8.22
CA TYR A 130 -6.22 -0.83 7.34
C TYR A 130 -6.62 -2.32 7.29
N VAL A 131 -5.66 -3.24 7.45
CA VAL A 131 -5.91 -4.69 7.55
C VAL A 131 -6.75 -5.02 8.77
N THR A 132 -6.54 -4.28 9.89
CA THR A 132 -7.39 -4.41 11.09
C THR A 132 -8.80 -3.91 10.79
N GLY A 133 -8.95 -2.88 9.97
CA GLY A 133 -10.25 -2.44 9.46
C GLY A 133 -11.00 -3.51 8.69
N ALA A 134 -10.29 -4.33 7.93
CA ALA A 134 -10.84 -5.50 7.24
C ALA A 134 -11.16 -6.68 8.17
N GLY A 135 -10.93 -6.54 9.49
CA GLY A 135 -11.25 -7.56 10.50
C GLY A 135 -10.10 -8.47 10.91
N TYR A 136 -8.87 -8.20 10.45
CA TYR A 136 -7.72 -9.06 10.72
C TYR A 136 -6.62 -8.33 11.49
N ASN A 137 -6.42 -8.72 12.74
CA ASN A 137 -5.36 -8.18 13.57
C ASN A 137 -4.01 -8.83 13.21
N ILE A 138 -3.15 -8.09 12.50
CA ILE A 138 -1.85 -8.58 12.02
C ILE A 138 -0.86 -8.90 13.16
N ALA A 139 -0.94 -8.20 14.29
CA ALA A 139 -0.13 -8.53 15.46
C ALA A 139 -0.53 -9.87 16.08
N LYS A 140 -1.84 -10.16 16.12
CA LYS A 140 -2.36 -11.45 16.57
C LYS A 140 -1.86 -12.59 15.68
N LEU A 141 -1.91 -12.43 14.34
CA LEU A 141 -1.39 -13.43 13.40
C LEU A 141 0.08 -13.75 13.67
N LEU A 142 0.89 -12.74 13.91
CA LEU A 142 2.32 -12.91 14.22
C LEU A 142 2.52 -13.71 15.51
N VAL A 143 1.76 -13.40 16.57
CA VAL A 143 1.85 -14.10 17.87
C VAL A 143 1.40 -15.55 17.72
N GLU A 144 0.27 -15.78 17.07
CA GLU A 144 -0.28 -17.14 16.85
C GLU A 144 0.71 -18.01 16.06
N ASP A 145 1.34 -17.49 15.01
CA ASP A 145 2.34 -18.24 14.25
C ASP A 145 3.66 -18.41 15.02
N ARG A 146 4.25 -17.31 15.52
CA ARG A 146 5.64 -17.32 15.98
C ARG A 146 5.83 -17.70 17.45
N VAL A 147 4.85 -17.39 18.29
CA VAL A 147 4.91 -17.65 19.74
C VAL A 147 4.12 -18.90 20.09
N GLU A 148 2.88 -19.01 19.58
CA GLU A 148 1.99 -20.11 19.91
C GLU A 148 2.15 -21.33 18.99
N GLY A 149 2.87 -21.19 17.88
CA GLY A 149 3.11 -22.28 16.95
C GLY A 149 1.89 -22.79 16.21
N LYS A 150 0.82 -21.98 16.15
CA LYS A 150 -0.44 -22.38 15.49
C LYS A 150 -0.27 -22.45 13.98
N GLU A 151 -1.00 -23.37 13.36
CA GLU A 151 -1.21 -23.34 11.91
C GLU A 151 -2.31 -22.34 11.58
N LEU A 152 -1.98 -21.39 10.71
CA LEU A 152 -2.92 -20.37 10.26
C LEU A 152 -3.58 -20.80 8.95
N PRO A 153 -4.89 -20.58 8.77
CA PRO A 153 -5.52 -20.71 7.48
C PRO A 153 -5.05 -19.59 6.53
N PHE A 154 -5.15 -19.81 5.23
CA PHE A 154 -5.00 -18.72 4.26
C PHE A 154 -6.26 -17.86 4.23
N VAL A 155 -6.10 -16.55 4.23
CA VAL A 155 -7.18 -15.56 4.24
C VAL A 155 -6.92 -14.47 3.20
N LEU A 156 -7.95 -14.18 2.41
CA LEU A 156 -8.06 -12.92 1.67
C LEU A 156 -8.91 -11.96 2.52
N ALA A 157 -8.30 -10.89 3.00
CA ALA A 157 -8.97 -9.91 3.85
C ALA A 157 -9.65 -8.85 2.96
N ASP A 158 -10.83 -9.17 2.44
CA ASP A 158 -11.58 -8.40 1.46
C ASP A 158 -12.85 -7.73 2.02
N ASN A 159 -13.02 -7.72 3.35
CA ASN A 159 -14.14 -7.00 3.97
C ASN A 159 -14.02 -5.50 3.73
N PRO A 160 -15.02 -4.86 3.10
CA PRO A 160 -14.97 -3.43 2.82
C PRO A 160 -14.79 -2.60 4.09
N SER A 161 -13.81 -1.73 4.11
CA SER A 161 -13.54 -0.79 5.20
C SER A 161 -12.81 0.44 4.69
N LEU A 162 -12.98 1.56 5.40
CA LEU A 162 -12.30 2.82 5.13
C LEU A 162 -11.28 3.09 6.24
N TRP A 163 -10.01 3.16 5.87
CA TRP A 163 -8.95 3.63 6.76
C TRP A 163 -8.52 5.04 6.38
N ARG A 164 -8.35 5.93 7.38
CA ARG A 164 -7.81 7.27 7.15
C ARG A 164 -7.02 7.79 8.34
N VAL A 165 -6.04 8.66 8.04
CA VAL A 165 -5.24 9.40 9.01
C VAL A 165 -5.44 10.91 8.93
N VAL A 166 -6.28 11.38 8.01
CA VAL A 166 -6.60 12.80 7.83
C VAL A 166 -8.03 13.09 8.28
N PRO A 167 -8.38 14.35 8.65
CA PRO A 167 -9.74 14.74 8.94
C PRO A 167 -10.70 14.46 7.78
N ARG A 168 -11.99 14.19 8.08
CA ARG A 168 -13.03 13.95 7.04
C ARG A 168 -13.08 15.06 6.00
N LYS A 169 -13.02 16.32 6.47
CA LYS A 169 -13.07 17.47 5.58
C LYS A 169 -11.95 17.43 4.55
N VAL A 170 -10.74 17.09 4.96
CA VAL A 170 -9.58 16.93 4.05
C VAL A 170 -9.81 15.78 3.07
N ALA A 171 -10.25 14.62 3.56
CA ALA A 171 -10.53 13.49 2.69
C ALA A 171 -11.56 13.82 1.60
N PHE A 172 -12.68 14.47 1.96
CA PHE A 172 -13.72 14.85 0.98
C PHE A 172 -13.33 16.04 0.09
N GLU A 173 -12.35 16.84 0.46
CA GLU A 173 -11.86 17.96 -0.36
C GLU A 173 -10.94 17.47 -1.49
N TYR A 174 -10.07 16.49 -1.20
CA TYR A 174 -9.00 16.10 -2.12
C TYR A 174 -9.21 14.77 -2.85
N ILE A 175 -10.12 13.93 -2.37
CA ILE A 175 -10.47 12.68 -3.06
C ILE A 175 -11.50 12.97 -4.16
N VAL A 176 -11.35 12.34 -5.31
CA VAL A 176 -12.31 12.46 -6.42
C VAL A 176 -13.70 12.03 -5.98
N SER A 177 -14.72 12.77 -6.45
CA SER A 177 -16.11 12.64 -5.99
C SER A 177 -16.74 11.24 -6.17
N ASP A 178 -16.22 10.46 -7.10
CA ASP A 178 -16.70 9.12 -7.43
C ASP A 178 -16.68 8.16 -6.22
N TYR A 179 -15.73 8.35 -5.30
CA TYR A 179 -15.60 7.53 -4.09
C TYR A 179 -16.38 8.08 -2.89
N HIS A 180 -16.91 9.31 -2.95
CA HIS A 180 -17.56 9.97 -1.81
C HIS A 180 -18.78 9.22 -1.28
N GLN A 181 -19.57 8.61 -2.18
CA GLN A 181 -20.75 7.85 -1.78
C GLN A 181 -20.36 6.60 -0.99
N GLU A 182 -19.40 5.83 -1.49
CA GLU A 182 -18.90 4.63 -0.83
C GLU A 182 -18.27 4.95 0.54
N MET A 183 -17.43 5.99 0.60
CA MET A 183 -16.85 6.45 1.85
C MET A 183 -17.92 6.81 2.89
N LYS A 184 -18.97 7.55 2.50
CA LYS A 184 -20.09 7.90 3.38
C LYS A 184 -20.83 6.66 3.88
N GLN A 185 -21.08 5.69 3.01
CA GLN A 185 -21.74 4.43 3.38
C GLN A 185 -20.92 3.64 4.40
N LEU A 186 -19.62 3.49 4.20
CA LEU A 186 -18.73 2.79 5.13
C LEU A 186 -18.67 3.49 6.49
N MET A 187 -18.63 4.84 6.50
CA MET A 187 -18.68 5.63 7.73
C MET A 187 -20.00 5.42 8.49
N GLN A 188 -21.15 5.42 7.80
CA GLN A 188 -22.47 5.19 8.40
C GLN A 188 -22.63 3.78 8.95
N GLN A 189 -21.98 2.79 8.33
CA GLN A 189 -21.98 1.40 8.76
C GLN A 189 -20.98 1.12 9.91
N GLY A 190 -20.25 2.13 10.39
CA GLY A 190 -19.22 1.94 11.40
C GLY A 190 -17.97 1.16 10.91
N ARG A 191 -17.77 1.10 9.59
CA ARG A 191 -16.64 0.43 8.94
C ARG A 191 -15.48 1.40 8.63
N GLU A 192 -15.38 2.44 9.42
CA GLU A 192 -14.27 3.40 9.37
C GLU A 192 -13.27 3.10 10.49
N VAL A 193 -11.99 3.03 10.16
CA VAL A 193 -10.91 2.92 11.14
C VAL A 193 -9.99 4.11 11.07
N ARG A 194 -9.66 4.66 12.23
CA ARG A 194 -8.83 5.85 12.39
C ARG A 194 -7.79 5.57 13.46
N PRO A 195 -6.50 5.43 13.11
CA PRO A 195 -5.44 5.28 14.10
C PRO A 195 -5.18 6.59 14.86
N LEU A 196 -5.62 7.73 14.29
CA LEU A 196 -5.53 9.06 14.89
C LEU A 196 -6.94 9.62 15.14
N PHE A 197 -7.16 10.26 16.29
CA PHE A 197 -8.45 10.78 16.74
C PHE A 197 -8.63 12.26 16.34
N TYR A 198 -8.64 12.55 15.03
CA TYR A 198 -8.95 13.88 14.49
C TYR A 198 -10.24 13.85 13.69
N ASP A 199 -11.13 14.77 13.98
CA ASP A 199 -12.21 15.23 13.09
C ASP A 199 -12.48 16.70 13.32
#